data_458a3e4bec2666b574c31f42a910a919
#
_entry.id   458a3e4bec2666b574c31f42a910a919
#
_cell.length_a   1.000
_cell.length_b   1.000
_cell.length_c   1.000
_cell.angle_alpha   90.00
_cell.angle_beta   90.00
_cell.angle_gamma   90.00
#
_symmetry.space_group_name_H-M   'P 1'
#
loop_
_entity.id
_entity.type
_entity.pdbx_description
1 polymer ?
#
loop_
_entity_poly.entity_id
_entity_poly.type
_entity_poly.pdbx_seq_one_letter_code
_entity_poly.pdbx_strand_id
1 'polypeptide(L)'
;MKHALAPRDLLLTLAVVTLLGFTFVPIKVGLRELPPFALAALRFFFAAVPMVLVIRRPRMPWPDVVGYGLAIGVFQFGLLFLGIKLGMPAGLSSLIIQVQVFFTIGLAIAFLGDRLQRHNLVGAGIATAGIAVLALQSLIEGAHATLVGFALVLVAAFAWGVGNVIAKRAAAAHQADMFGLIVWSSLVPPVPLALLSYVFEGGASAWHAVASAGILTWGCVFML
;
A
#
# COMPACT_ATOMS: atom_id res chain seq x y z
N MET A 1 17.50 -21.90 -19.15
CA MET A 1 17.32 -20.92 -20.24
C MET A 1 16.92 -19.60 -19.63
N LYS A 2 17.74 -18.56 -19.77
CA LYS A 2 17.38 -17.19 -19.31
C LYS A 2 16.36 -16.65 -20.32
N HIS A 3 15.08 -16.64 -19.95
CA HIS A 3 14.10 -15.88 -20.73
C HIS A 3 14.43 -14.40 -20.53
N ALA A 4 15.05 -13.78 -21.53
CA ALA A 4 15.12 -12.34 -21.59
C ALA A 4 13.67 -11.82 -21.63
N LEU A 5 13.35 -10.85 -20.77
CA LEU A 5 12.02 -10.20 -20.76
C LEU A 5 11.76 -9.63 -22.15
N ALA A 6 10.60 -9.90 -22.70
CA ALA A 6 10.22 -9.28 -23.96
C ALA A 6 10.18 -7.74 -23.80
N PRO A 7 10.55 -6.95 -24.81
CA PRO A 7 10.51 -5.49 -24.72
C PRO A 7 9.16 -4.92 -24.24
N ARG A 8 8.07 -5.60 -24.59
CA ARG A 8 6.71 -5.29 -24.13
C ARG A 8 6.58 -5.43 -22.60
N ASP A 9 7.15 -6.50 -22.02
CA ASP A 9 7.07 -6.75 -20.58
C ASP A 9 7.90 -5.73 -19.82
N LEU A 10 9.04 -5.32 -20.36
CA LEU A 10 9.87 -4.26 -19.81
C LEU A 10 9.12 -2.91 -19.80
N LEU A 11 8.49 -2.54 -20.92
CA LEU A 11 7.70 -1.31 -21.02
C LEU A 11 6.51 -1.31 -20.06
N LEU A 12 5.79 -2.44 -19.94
CA LEU A 12 4.69 -2.59 -18.98
C LEU A 12 5.19 -2.46 -17.54
N THR A 13 6.32 -3.08 -17.22
CA THR A 13 6.93 -2.98 -15.88
C THR A 13 7.31 -1.54 -15.57
N LEU A 14 7.97 -0.84 -16.50
CA LEU A 14 8.33 0.57 -16.33
C LEU A 14 7.08 1.45 -16.15
N ALA A 15 6.04 1.24 -16.94
CA ALA A 15 4.78 1.98 -16.80
C ALA A 15 4.14 1.76 -15.43
N VAL A 16 4.07 0.51 -14.95
CA VAL A 16 3.52 0.18 -13.62
C VAL A 16 4.33 0.83 -12.50
N VAL A 17 5.66 0.74 -12.55
CA VAL A 17 6.53 1.33 -11.51
C VAL A 17 6.40 2.85 -11.49
N THR A 18 6.33 3.49 -12.66
CA THR A 18 6.13 4.94 -12.78
C THR A 18 4.78 5.37 -12.20
N LEU A 19 3.70 4.64 -12.53
CA LEU A 19 2.37 4.90 -11.98
C LEU A 19 2.34 4.73 -10.46
N LEU A 20 2.95 3.66 -9.93
CA LEU A 20 3.05 3.43 -8.49
C LEU A 20 3.81 4.56 -7.77
N GLY A 21 4.92 5.04 -8.35
CA GLY A 21 5.65 6.19 -7.81
C GLY A 21 4.81 7.47 -7.83
N PHE A 22 4.07 7.68 -8.92
CA PHE A 22 3.22 8.86 -9.07
C PHE A 22 2.07 8.92 -8.05
N THR A 23 1.57 7.77 -7.56
CA THR A 23 0.47 7.75 -6.55
C THR A 23 0.80 8.50 -5.26
N PHE A 24 2.07 8.70 -4.91
CA PHE A 24 2.45 9.47 -3.73
C PHE A 24 2.17 10.97 -3.86
N VAL A 25 2.06 11.50 -5.07
CA VAL A 25 1.70 12.91 -5.31
C VAL A 25 0.24 13.18 -4.90
N PRO A 26 -0.79 12.46 -5.45
CA PRO A 26 -2.17 12.62 -5.00
C PRO A 26 -2.37 12.28 -3.52
N ILE A 27 -1.63 11.33 -2.93
CA ILE A 27 -1.67 11.10 -1.48
C ILE A 27 -1.26 12.36 -0.72
N LYS A 28 -0.12 12.98 -1.06
CA LYS A 28 0.36 14.21 -0.41
C LYS A 28 -0.62 15.37 -0.56
N VAL A 29 -1.21 15.52 -1.73
CA VAL A 29 -2.19 16.60 -2.00
C VAL A 29 -3.48 16.33 -1.23
N GLY A 30 -4.02 15.12 -1.29
CA GLY A 30 -5.25 14.73 -0.58
C GLY A 30 -5.13 14.90 0.93
N LEU A 31 -3.98 14.56 1.52
CA LEU A 31 -3.72 14.71 2.96
C LEU A 31 -3.59 16.17 3.45
N ARG A 32 -3.58 17.17 2.56
CA ARG A 32 -3.63 18.58 2.97
C ARG A 32 -5.02 18.95 3.51
N GLU A 33 -6.06 18.47 2.87
CA GLU A 33 -7.45 18.79 3.20
C GLU A 33 -8.17 17.66 3.93
N LEU A 34 -7.87 16.41 3.58
CA LEU A 34 -8.55 15.25 4.14
C LEU A 34 -7.77 14.59 5.27
N PRO A 35 -8.46 14.10 6.30
CA PRO A 35 -7.88 13.22 7.30
C PRO A 35 -7.41 11.90 6.68
N PRO A 36 -6.32 11.29 7.19
CA PRO A 36 -5.69 10.10 6.61
C PRO A 36 -6.63 8.90 6.44
N PHE A 37 -7.37 8.57 7.48
CA PHE A 37 -8.27 7.41 7.43
C PHE A 37 -9.50 7.68 6.56
N ALA A 38 -10.03 8.92 6.56
CA ALA A 38 -11.10 9.32 5.65
C ALA A 38 -10.67 9.21 4.18
N LEU A 39 -9.47 9.73 3.83
CA LEU A 39 -8.92 9.63 2.49
C LEU A 39 -8.75 8.16 2.07
N ALA A 40 -8.20 7.31 2.95
CA ALA A 40 -8.02 5.90 2.68
C ALA A 40 -9.36 5.17 2.50
N ALA A 41 -10.37 5.46 3.34
CA ALA A 41 -11.71 4.88 3.22
C ALA A 41 -12.37 5.21 1.87
N LEU A 42 -12.34 6.48 1.48
CA LEU A 42 -12.90 6.96 0.21
C LEU A 42 -12.21 6.32 -1.00
N ARG A 43 -10.90 6.27 -1.01
CA ARG A 43 -10.13 5.62 -2.06
C ARG A 43 -10.60 4.18 -2.29
N PHE A 44 -10.65 3.36 -1.24
CA PHE A 44 -11.08 1.97 -1.36
C PHE A 44 -12.55 1.85 -1.74
N PHE A 45 -13.40 2.72 -1.23
CA PHE A 45 -14.82 2.74 -1.59
C PHE A 45 -15.00 2.98 -3.09
N PHE A 46 -14.40 4.03 -3.64
CA PHE A 46 -14.55 4.36 -5.06
C PHE A 46 -13.82 3.37 -5.99
N ALA A 47 -12.74 2.74 -5.53
CA ALA A 47 -12.09 1.67 -6.29
C ALA A 47 -12.92 0.38 -6.30
N ALA A 48 -13.55 0.02 -5.17
CA ALA A 48 -14.26 -1.24 -5.02
C ALA A 48 -15.64 -1.23 -5.65
N VAL A 49 -16.47 -0.22 -5.35
CA VAL A 49 -17.91 -0.22 -5.67
C VAL A 49 -18.19 -0.41 -7.16
N PRO A 50 -17.59 0.33 -8.10
CA PRO A 50 -17.85 0.12 -9.52
C PRO A 50 -17.33 -1.24 -10.02
N MET A 51 -16.20 -1.70 -9.50
CA MET A 51 -15.54 -2.91 -9.99
C MET A 51 -16.23 -4.19 -9.52
N VAL A 52 -16.76 -4.22 -8.30
CA VAL A 52 -17.48 -5.38 -7.76
C VAL A 52 -18.75 -5.71 -8.55
N LEU A 53 -19.39 -4.70 -9.18
CA LEU A 53 -20.57 -4.92 -10.03
C LEU A 53 -20.23 -5.65 -11.34
N VAL A 54 -18.96 -5.54 -11.79
CA VAL A 54 -18.50 -6.12 -13.06
C VAL A 54 -17.67 -7.39 -12.83
N ILE A 55 -16.85 -7.41 -11.79
CA ILE A 55 -15.89 -8.49 -11.52
C ILE A 55 -16.52 -9.55 -10.62
N ARG A 56 -16.53 -10.80 -11.12
CA ARG A 56 -17.05 -11.93 -10.35
C ARG A 56 -16.17 -12.20 -9.13
N ARG A 57 -16.82 -12.67 -8.05
CA ARG A 57 -16.13 -13.08 -6.84
C ARG A 57 -15.07 -14.15 -7.14
N PRO A 58 -13.83 -13.98 -6.63
CA PRO A 58 -12.79 -14.99 -6.76
C PRO A 58 -13.16 -16.27 -5.99
N ARG A 59 -12.77 -17.43 -6.53
CA ARG A 59 -13.02 -18.74 -5.91
C ARG A 59 -12.00 -19.00 -4.80
N MET A 60 -12.11 -18.27 -3.69
CA MET A 60 -11.24 -18.44 -2.52
C MET A 60 -12.03 -18.25 -1.21
N PRO A 61 -11.52 -18.75 -0.06
CA PRO A 61 -12.13 -18.56 1.24
C PRO A 61 -12.22 -17.08 1.65
N TRP A 62 -13.31 -16.72 2.30
CA TRP A 62 -13.50 -15.37 2.82
C TRP A 62 -12.37 -14.89 3.77
N PRO A 63 -11.80 -15.75 4.65
CA PRO A 63 -10.68 -15.34 5.49
C PRO A 63 -9.47 -14.81 4.69
N ASP A 64 -9.19 -15.34 3.51
CA ASP A 64 -8.09 -14.85 2.67
C ASP A 64 -8.44 -13.49 2.05
N VAL A 65 -9.68 -13.30 1.59
CA VAL A 65 -10.15 -12.01 1.03
C VAL A 65 -10.16 -10.92 2.11
N VAL A 66 -10.72 -11.23 3.28
CA VAL A 66 -10.78 -10.29 4.41
C VAL A 66 -9.39 -10.03 4.96
N GLY A 67 -8.58 -11.06 5.17
CA GLY A 67 -7.21 -10.93 5.67
C GLY A 67 -6.33 -10.08 4.75
N TYR A 68 -6.43 -10.27 3.42
CA TYR A 68 -5.74 -9.43 2.46
C TYR A 68 -6.24 -7.98 2.52
N GLY A 69 -7.57 -7.76 2.55
CA GLY A 69 -8.18 -6.43 2.65
C GLY A 69 -7.78 -5.69 3.93
N LEU A 70 -7.73 -6.37 5.06
CA LEU A 70 -7.24 -5.78 6.31
C LEU A 70 -5.75 -5.45 6.24
N ALA A 71 -4.92 -6.40 5.79
CA ALA A 71 -3.48 -6.21 5.73
C ALA A 71 -3.10 -5.05 4.79
N ILE A 72 -3.62 -5.05 3.57
CA ILE A 72 -3.31 -4.03 2.57
C ILE A 72 -4.13 -2.75 2.82
N GLY A 73 -5.44 -2.87 2.94
CA GLY A 73 -6.31 -1.70 2.95
C GLY A 73 -6.28 -0.93 4.27
N VAL A 74 -6.44 -1.63 5.40
CA VAL A 74 -6.53 -0.96 6.70
C VAL A 74 -5.14 -0.67 7.26
N PHE A 75 -4.31 -1.70 7.43
CA PHE A 75 -3.02 -1.52 8.07
C PHE A 75 -2.01 -0.84 7.16
N GLN A 76 -1.79 -1.34 5.96
CA GLN A 76 -0.76 -0.77 5.09
C GLN A 76 -1.11 0.66 4.66
N PHE A 77 -2.27 0.90 4.05
CA PHE A 77 -2.62 2.25 3.58
C PHE A 77 -3.02 3.20 4.72
N GLY A 78 -3.75 2.72 5.72
CA GLY A 78 -4.12 3.53 6.88
C GLY A 78 -2.90 4.05 7.62
N LEU A 79 -1.94 3.17 7.94
CA LEU A 79 -0.71 3.56 8.64
C LEU A 79 0.23 4.38 7.78
N LEU A 80 0.32 4.10 6.46
CA LEU A 80 1.10 4.90 5.52
C LEU A 80 0.60 6.35 5.47
N PHE A 81 -0.71 6.53 5.30
CA PHE A 81 -1.30 7.87 5.20
C PHE A 81 -1.19 8.62 6.53
N LEU A 82 -1.41 7.92 7.64
CA LEU A 82 -1.21 8.49 8.97
C LEU A 82 0.27 8.87 9.20
N GLY A 83 1.21 8.04 8.80
CA GLY A 83 2.64 8.32 8.90
C GLY A 83 3.04 9.58 8.13
N ILE A 84 2.53 9.75 6.89
CA ILE A 84 2.75 10.95 6.07
C ILE A 84 2.14 12.18 6.76
N LYS A 85 0.94 12.07 7.29
CA LYS A 85 0.26 13.18 8.00
C LYS A 85 1.01 13.59 9.26
N LEU A 86 1.61 12.64 9.97
CA LEU A 86 2.40 12.89 11.18
C LEU A 86 3.86 13.32 10.90
N GLY A 87 4.15 13.72 9.68
CA GLY A 87 5.40 14.38 9.33
C GLY A 87 6.43 13.51 8.61
N MET A 88 6.05 12.32 8.12
CA MET A 88 6.92 11.56 7.24
C MET A 88 6.83 12.12 5.81
N PRO A 89 7.93 12.59 5.20
CA PRO A 89 7.91 13.07 3.81
C PRO A 89 7.42 11.99 2.85
N ALA A 90 6.50 12.33 1.94
CA ALA A 90 5.91 11.37 1.01
C ALA A 90 6.97 10.69 0.12
N GLY A 91 8.00 11.42 -0.29
CA GLY A 91 9.14 10.86 -1.04
C GLY A 91 9.89 9.79 -0.25
N LEU A 92 10.22 10.06 1.03
CA LEU A 92 10.85 9.08 1.91
C LEU A 92 9.92 7.91 2.22
N SER A 93 8.63 8.16 2.40
CA SER A 93 7.64 7.10 2.60
C SER A 93 7.61 6.13 1.42
N SER A 94 7.75 6.62 0.18
CA SER A 94 7.79 5.80 -1.03
C SER A 94 9.00 4.86 -1.08
N LEU A 95 10.09 5.25 -0.44
CA LEU A 95 11.31 4.44 -0.35
C LEU A 95 11.23 3.42 0.80
N ILE A 96 10.81 3.88 1.99
CA ILE A 96 10.73 3.03 3.17
C ILE A 96 9.68 1.94 2.99
N ILE A 97 8.56 2.24 2.35
CA ILE A 97 7.52 1.23 2.08
C ILE A 97 8.06 0.05 1.24
N GLN A 98 9.12 0.24 0.46
CA GLN A 98 9.74 -0.84 -0.32
C GLN A 98 10.47 -1.87 0.55
N VAL A 99 10.72 -1.57 1.83
CA VAL A 99 11.22 -2.55 2.81
C VAL A 99 10.25 -3.74 2.95
N GLN A 100 9.01 -3.60 2.53
CA GLN A 100 8.02 -4.67 2.42
C GLN A 100 8.54 -5.93 1.71
N VAL A 101 9.49 -5.79 0.78
CA VAL A 101 10.08 -6.93 0.06
C VAL A 101 10.81 -7.85 1.04
N PHE A 102 11.55 -7.30 2.01
CA PHE A 102 12.26 -8.08 3.02
C PHE A 102 11.28 -8.79 3.96
N PHE A 103 10.24 -8.09 4.38
CA PHE A 103 9.16 -8.69 5.17
C PHE A 103 8.45 -9.80 4.41
N THR A 104 8.14 -9.57 3.12
CA THR A 104 7.52 -10.59 2.27
C THR A 104 8.39 -11.86 2.17
N ILE A 105 9.69 -11.71 1.91
CA ILE A 105 10.62 -12.84 1.83
C ILE A 105 10.72 -13.57 3.18
N GLY A 106 10.93 -12.83 4.27
CA GLY A 106 11.04 -13.42 5.60
C GLY A 106 9.77 -14.18 6.02
N LEU A 107 8.60 -13.58 5.82
CA LEU A 107 7.31 -14.21 6.11
C LEU A 107 7.04 -15.42 5.19
N ALA A 108 7.39 -15.34 3.91
CA ALA A 108 7.24 -16.47 2.98
C ALA A 108 8.13 -17.67 3.37
N ILE A 109 9.35 -17.42 3.83
CA ILE A 109 10.21 -18.47 4.37
C ILE A 109 9.60 -19.07 5.64
N ALA A 110 9.14 -18.22 6.58
CA ALA A 110 8.63 -18.67 7.86
C ALA A 110 7.30 -19.43 7.75
N PHE A 111 6.38 -18.99 6.89
CA PHE A 111 5.01 -19.52 6.82
C PHE A 111 4.70 -20.39 5.61
N LEU A 112 5.43 -20.21 4.51
CA LEU A 112 5.21 -20.97 3.27
C LEU A 112 6.32 -21.98 2.98
N GLY A 113 7.39 -22.03 3.80
CA GLY A 113 8.52 -22.92 3.60
C GLY A 113 9.36 -22.58 2.36
N ASP A 114 9.31 -21.34 1.89
CA ASP A 114 10.10 -20.88 0.75
C ASP A 114 11.60 -21.03 1.06
N ARG A 115 12.37 -21.29 0.01
CA ARG A 115 13.83 -21.33 0.14
C ARG A 115 14.46 -20.01 -0.28
N LEU A 116 15.32 -19.46 0.57
CA LEU A 116 16.06 -18.26 0.27
C LEU A 116 17.05 -18.56 -0.88
N GLN A 117 16.91 -17.85 -1.97
CA GLN A 117 17.80 -17.98 -3.13
C GLN A 117 18.87 -16.91 -3.07
N ARG A 118 20.10 -17.24 -3.56
CA ARG A 118 21.25 -16.32 -3.53
C ARG A 118 20.97 -14.97 -4.21
N HIS A 119 20.20 -14.96 -5.29
CA HIS A 119 19.86 -13.72 -5.98
C HIS A 119 18.91 -12.83 -5.13
N ASN A 120 18.08 -13.40 -4.25
CA ASN A 120 17.24 -12.63 -3.32
C ASN A 120 18.12 -11.89 -2.30
N LEU A 121 19.20 -12.51 -1.82
CA LEU A 121 20.16 -11.88 -0.90
C LEU A 121 20.91 -10.73 -1.57
N VAL A 122 21.36 -10.93 -2.80
CA VAL A 122 22.05 -9.89 -3.57
C VAL A 122 21.11 -8.71 -3.84
N GLY A 123 19.88 -8.98 -4.30
CA GLY A 123 18.87 -7.95 -4.52
C GLY A 123 18.51 -7.20 -3.23
N ALA A 124 18.38 -7.93 -2.12
CA ALA A 124 18.14 -7.35 -0.80
C ALA A 124 19.30 -6.43 -0.36
N GLY A 125 20.56 -6.87 -0.55
CA GLY A 125 21.73 -6.05 -0.24
C GLY A 125 21.79 -4.75 -1.04
N ILE A 126 21.53 -4.82 -2.35
CA ILE A 126 21.48 -3.63 -3.22
C ILE A 126 20.36 -2.69 -2.80
N ALA A 127 19.17 -3.21 -2.52
CA ALA A 127 18.01 -2.41 -2.08
C ALA A 127 18.29 -1.73 -0.73
N THR A 128 18.89 -2.46 0.23
CA THR A 128 19.29 -1.90 1.53
C THR A 128 20.30 -0.77 1.37
N ALA A 129 21.33 -0.97 0.53
CA ALA A 129 22.31 0.07 0.24
C ALA A 129 21.66 1.31 -0.40
N GLY A 130 20.75 1.12 -1.37
CA GLY A 130 20.00 2.22 -1.98
C GLY A 130 19.15 3.00 -0.96
N ILE A 131 18.42 2.30 -0.10
CA ILE A 131 17.60 2.93 0.97
C ILE A 131 18.50 3.69 1.95
N ALA A 132 19.68 3.12 2.32
CA ALA A 132 20.61 3.77 3.23
C ALA A 132 21.17 5.08 2.64
N VAL A 133 21.57 5.08 1.36
CA VAL A 133 22.05 6.29 0.66
C VAL A 133 20.97 7.39 0.65
N LEU A 134 19.74 7.04 0.34
CA LEU A 134 18.62 7.98 0.29
C LEU A 134 18.23 8.49 1.69
N ALA A 135 18.28 7.62 2.71
CA ALA A 135 18.08 8.03 4.10
C ALA A 135 19.16 9.02 4.57
N LEU A 136 20.42 8.76 4.25
CA LEU A 136 21.53 9.67 4.55
C LEU A 136 21.38 11.02 3.84
N GLN A 137 21.04 11.02 2.56
CA GLN A 137 20.79 12.25 1.81
C GLN A 137 19.65 13.07 2.43
N SER A 138 18.56 12.42 2.83
CA SER A 138 17.45 13.09 3.49
C SER A 138 17.81 13.71 4.83
N LEU A 139 18.70 13.10 5.60
CA LEU A 139 19.23 13.68 6.83
C LEU A 139 20.08 14.91 6.55
N ILE A 140 20.89 14.88 5.49
CA ILE A 140 21.74 16.02 5.07
C ILE A 140 20.88 17.18 4.59
N GLU A 141 19.82 16.91 3.84
CA GLU A 141 18.91 17.94 3.31
C GLU A 141 17.93 18.50 4.37
N GLY A 142 18.04 18.07 5.64
CA GLY A 142 17.21 18.55 6.73
C GLY A 142 15.74 18.14 6.62
N ALA A 143 15.45 17.07 5.92
CA ALA A 143 14.12 16.49 5.89
C ALA A 143 13.75 15.99 7.30
N HIS A 144 12.94 16.78 8.01
CA HIS A 144 12.46 16.44 9.35
C HIS A 144 11.43 15.30 9.30
N ALA A 145 11.91 14.06 9.12
CA ALA A 145 11.08 12.89 9.29
C ALA A 145 10.84 12.66 10.78
N THR A 146 9.58 12.58 11.19
CA THR A 146 9.26 12.24 12.58
C THR A 146 9.52 10.76 12.82
N LEU A 147 10.05 10.40 14.00
CA LEU A 147 10.26 9.01 14.39
C LEU A 147 8.95 8.21 14.38
N VAL A 148 7.85 8.83 14.80
CA VAL A 148 6.52 8.23 14.77
C VAL A 148 6.08 7.96 13.34
N GLY A 149 6.21 8.92 12.43
CA GLY A 149 5.90 8.74 11.02
C GLY A 149 6.73 7.64 10.38
N PHE A 150 8.03 7.57 10.68
CA PHE A 150 8.90 6.49 10.23
C PHE A 150 8.44 5.11 10.71
N ALA A 151 8.17 4.97 12.02
CA ALA A 151 7.70 3.71 12.60
C ALA A 151 6.38 3.25 11.98
N LEU A 152 5.43 4.16 11.75
CA LEU A 152 4.16 3.86 11.11
C LEU A 152 4.33 3.37 9.66
N VAL A 153 5.20 4.00 8.86
CA VAL A 153 5.50 3.57 7.50
C VAL A 153 6.20 2.20 7.49
N LEU A 154 7.05 1.93 8.47
CA LEU A 154 7.71 0.62 8.59
C LEU A 154 6.71 -0.49 8.95
N VAL A 155 5.77 -0.22 9.88
CA VAL A 155 4.68 -1.15 10.19
C VAL A 155 3.74 -1.32 8.99
N ALA A 156 3.49 -0.27 8.21
CA ALA A 156 2.76 -0.35 6.96
C ALA A 156 3.45 -1.28 5.95
N ALA A 157 4.78 -1.19 5.84
CA ALA A 157 5.58 -2.09 4.99
C ALA A 157 5.48 -3.56 5.45
N PHE A 158 5.50 -3.81 6.76
CA PHE A 158 5.27 -5.15 7.32
C PHE A 158 3.87 -5.68 6.96
N ALA A 159 2.84 -4.87 7.14
CA ALA A 159 1.46 -5.23 6.78
C ALA A 159 1.33 -5.56 5.28
N TRP A 160 2.03 -4.82 4.42
CA TRP A 160 2.10 -5.16 2.99
C TRP A 160 2.76 -6.52 2.76
N GLY A 161 3.86 -6.82 3.47
CA GLY A 161 4.51 -8.13 3.43
C GLY A 161 3.53 -9.26 3.80
N VAL A 162 2.73 -9.07 4.86
CA VAL A 162 1.67 -10.01 5.26
C VAL A 162 0.65 -10.19 4.14
N GLY A 163 0.16 -9.10 3.55
CA GLY A 163 -0.77 -9.16 2.42
C GLY A 163 -0.22 -9.96 1.24
N ASN A 164 1.04 -9.72 0.87
CA ASN A 164 1.71 -10.46 -0.20
C ASN A 164 1.78 -11.97 0.07
N VAL A 165 2.03 -12.37 1.32
CA VAL A 165 2.06 -13.79 1.72
C VAL A 165 0.67 -14.42 1.66
N ILE A 166 -0.36 -13.70 2.11
CA ILE A 166 -1.77 -14.15 1.98
C ILE A 166 -2.11 -14.35 0.50
N ALA A 167 -1.81 -13.37 -0.35
CA ALA A 167 -2.06 -13.43 -1.79
C ALA A 167 -1.33 -14.61 -2.45
N LYS A 168 -0.05 -14.82 -2.11
CA LYS A 168 0.75 -15.94 -2.63
C LYS A 168 0.16 -17.29 -2.22
N ARG A 169 -0.24 -17.43 -0.95
CA ARG A 169 -0.90 -18.64 -0.45
C ARG A 169 -2.22 -18.92 -1.17
N ALA A 170 -3.04 -17.88 -1.32
CA ALA A 170 -4.34 -17.99 -1.99
C ALA A 170 -4.18 -18.36 -3.47
N ALA A 171 -3.20 -17.77 -4.18
CA ALA A 171 -2.89 -18.11 -5.56
C ALA A 171 -2.47 -19.57 -5.73
N ALA A 172 -1.60 -20.07 -4.84
CA ALA A 172 -1.11 -21.43 -4.88
C ALA A 172 -2.21 -22.48 -4.57
N ALA A 173 -3.07 -22.19 -3.57
CA ALA A 173 -4.09 -23.13 -3.11
C ALA A 173 -5.32 -23.20 -4.02
N HIS A 174 -5.70 -22.10 -4.68
CA HIS A 174 -7.01 -21.98 -5.34
C HIS A 174 -6.93 -21.64 -6.84
N GLN A 175 -5.72 -21.56 -7.44
CA GLN A 175 -5.52 -20.99 -8.80
C GLN A 175 -6.28 -19.67 -8.96
N ALA A 176 -6.18 -18.85 -7.92
CA ALA A 176 -7.07 -17.73 -7.70
C ALA A 176 -6.89 -16.63 -8.74
N ASP A 177 -8.01 -16.07 -9.16
CA ASP A 177 -8.03 -14.80 -9.87
C ASP A 177 -7.54 -13.67 -8.94
N MET A 178 -6.29 -13.25 -9.15
CA MET A 178 -5.65 -12.21 -8.36
C MET A 178 -6.32 -10.85 -8.53
N PHE A 179 -6.87 -10.57 -9.72
CA PHE A 179 -7.62 -9.35 -9.95
C PHE A 179 -8.93 -9.35 -9.15
N GLY A 180 -9.64 -10.46 -9.15
CA GLY A 180 -10.81 -10.66 -8.31
C GLY A 180 -10.48 -10.52 -6.81
N LEU A 181 -9.34 -11.06 -6.34
CA LEU A 181 -8.90 -10.86 -4.95
C LEU A 181 -8.75 -9.37 -4.61
N ILE A 182 -8.05 -8.60 -5.43
CA ILE A 182 -7.82 -7.17 -5.21
C ILE A 182 -9.15 -6.41 -5.15
N VAL A 183 -10.04 -6.64 -6.13
CA VAL A 183 -11.33 -5.95 -6.20
C VAL A 183 -12.21 -6.26 -5.00
N TRP A 184 -12.39 -7.55 -4.68
CA TRP A 184 -13.29 -7.95 -3.59
C TRP A 184 -12.74 -7.66 -2.20
N SER A 185 -11.43 -7.75 -2.02
CA SER A 185 -10.78 -7.35 -0.76
C SER A 185 -10.83 -5.84 -0.51
N SER A 186 -10.93 -5.03 -1.57
CA SER A 186 -11.08 -3.57 -1.46
C SER A 186 -12.41 -3.12 -0.86
N LEU A 187 -13.39 -4.02 -0.73
CA LEU A 187 -14.64 -3.75 0.02
C LEU A 187 -14.44 -3.79 1.54
N VAL A 188 -13.38 -4.42 2.02
CA VAL A 188 -13.13 -4.59 3.45
C VAL A 188 -12.67 -3.29 4.13
N PRO A 189 -11.71 -2.53 3.58
CA PRO A 189 -11.13 -1.36 4.24
C PRO A 189 -12.09 -0.18 4.49
N PRO A 190 -13.08 0.14 3.64
CA PRO A 190 -13.91 1.34 3.82
C PRO A 190 -14.56 1.45 5.18
N VAL A 191 -15.15 0.37 5.68
CA VAL A 191 -15.86 0.39 6.97
C VAL A 191 -14.92 0.59 8.15
N PRO A 192 -13.88 -0.24 8.38
CA PRO A 192 -12.99 -0.04 9.51
C PRO A 192 -12.22 1.29 9.41
N LEU A 193 -11.82 1.74 8.22
CA LEU A 193 -11.16 3.04 8.07
C LEU A 193 -12.09 4.21 8.35
N ALA A 194 -13.36 4.14 7.93
CA ALA A 194 -14.36 5.14 8.27
C ALA A 194 -14.61 5.20 9.79
N LEU A 195 -14.64 4.06 10.47
CA LEU A 195 -14.75 3.99 11.92
C LEU A 195 -13.51 4.58 12.61
N LEU A 196 -12.30 4.26 12.13
CA LEU A 196 -11.06 4.84 12.63
C LEU A 196 -11.03 6.37 12.40
N SER A 197 -11.49 6.83 11.25
CA SER A 197 -11.63 8.27 10.98
C SER A 197 -12.60 8.92 11.96
N TYR A 198 -13.74 8.30 12.21
CA TYR A 198 -14.72 8.83 13.15
C TYR A 198 -14.17 8.92 14.58
N VAL A 199 -13.45 7.89 15.05
CA VAL A 199 -12.92 7.83 16.43
C VAL A 199 -11.70 8.73 16.62
N PHE A 200 -10.76 8.75 15.68
CA PHE A 200 -9.44 9.36 15.87
C PHE A 200 -9.26 10.71 15.15
N GLU A 201 -10.12 11.04 14.19
CA GLU A 201 -9.97 12.24 13.35
C GLU A 201 -11.04 13.31 13.60
N GLY A 202 -11.74 13.24 14.73
CA GLY A 202 -12.68 14.27 15.16
C GLY A 202 -14.13 14.03 14.76
N GLY A 203 -14.53 12.78 14.54
CA GLY A 203 -15.92 12.40 14.33
C GLY A 203 -16.57 13.08 13.13
N ALA A 204 -17.69 13.78 13.36
CA ALA A 204 -18.42 14.48 12.29
C ALA A 204 -17.57 15.56 11.57
N SER A 205 -16.60 16.18 12.25
CA SER A 205 -15.75 17.21 11.63
C SER A 205 -14.86 16.67 10.51
N ALA A 206 -14.39 15.43 10.62
CA ALA A 206 -13.63 14.77 9.57
C ALA A 206 -14.46 14.62 8.28
N TRP A 207 -15.75 14.28 8.42
CA TRP A 207 -16.67 14.12 7.29
C TRP A 207 -17.14 15.45 6.73
N HIS A 208 -17.19 16.51 7.54
CA HIS A 208 -17.37 17.88 7.03
C HIS A 208 -16.19 18.31 6.15
N ALA A 209 -14.95 17.97 6.52
CA ALA A 209 -13.80 18.22 5.67
C ALA A 209 -13.92 17.51 4.32
N VAL A 210 -14.41 16.26 4.30
CA VAL A 210 -14.70 15.51 3.07
C VAL A 210 -15.74 16.24 2.21
N ALA A 211 -16.83 16.72 2.81
CA ALA A 211 -17.90 17.40 2.08
C ALA A 211 -17.47 18.76 1.52
N SER A 212 -16.53 19.45 2.20
CA SER A 212 -16.01 20.77 1.80
C SER A 212 -14.74 20.69 0.95
N ALA A 213 -14.20 19.50 0.71
CA ALA A 213 -12.97 19.29 -0.06
C ALA A 213 -13.09 19.83 -1.49
N GLY A 214 -12.02 20.49 -1.95
CA GLY A 214 -11.94 21.06 -3.28
C GLY A 214 -11.91 20.03 -4.41
N ILE A 215 -12.20 20.48 -5.63
CA ILE A 215 -12.21 19.60 -6.82
C ILE A 215 -10.88 18.90 -7.06
N LEU A 216 -9.76 19.53 -6.72
CA LEU A 216 -8.43 18.93 -6.84
C LEU A 216 -8.27 17.75 -5.88
N THR A 217 -8.78 17.86 -4.67
CA THR A 217 -8.73 16.80 -3.66
C THR A 217 -9.61 15.62 -4.07
N TRP A 218 -10.80 15.86 -4.59
CA TRP A 218 -11.63 14.81 -5.18
C TRP A 218 -10.96 14.15 -6.38
N GLY A 219 -10.29 14.93 -7.25
CA GLY A 219 -9.47 14.39 -8.34
C GLY A 219 -8.37 13.45 -7.81
N CYS A 220 -7.73 13.80 -6.70
CA CYS A 220 -6.73 12.93 -6.05
C CYS A 220 -7.36 11.63 -5.50
N VAL A 221 -8.55 11.70 -4.90
CA VAL A 221 -9.27 10.50 -4.41
C VAL A 221 -9.56 9.53 -5.55
N PHE A 222 -9.99 10.03 -6.71
CA PHE A 222 -10.27 9.18 -7.88
C PHE A 222 -9.01 8.68 -8.60
N MET A 223 -7.86 9.34 -8.41
CA MET A 223 -6.57 8.89 -8.95
C MET A 223 -5.89 7.81 -8.10
N LEU A 224 -6.28 7.67 -6.85
CA LEU A 224 -5.76 6.68 -5.88
C LEU A 224 -6.48 5.34 -5.96
#